data_ce418640c7bffb0d841d1591d01e1667
#
_entry.id   ce418640c7bffb0d841d1591d01e1667
#
_cell.length_a   1.000
_cell.length_b   1.000
_cell.length_c   1.000
_cell.angle_alpha   90.00
_cell.angle_beta   90.00
_cell.angle_gamma   90.00
#
_symmetry.space_group_name_H-M   'P 1'
#
loop_
_entity.id
_entity.type
_entity.pdbx_description
1 polymer ?
#
loop_
_entity_poly.entity_id
_entity_poly.type
_entity_poly.pdbx_seq_one_letter_code
_entity_poly.pdbx_strand_id
1 'polypeptide(L)'
;MRTLPRSPIGLKDAAVDLRGVTRLFGAAPALVRVDLAIERGEAVVLRGPNGAGKSTLLRIVATALSPTYGGGSVLGFDLADAREEIRRHSELLTHRTRLYEELTARENLELFADLLDIHHDLVQGALERVALADVAEERVRTFSAGMRQKVAVARAIVRDPELLLLDEPTTGLDDAARSAVDEMMLRASREGRTLVIATHHAVAPGLAARVVTLRDGSVEAGP
;
A
#
# COMPACT_ATOMS: atom_id res chain seq x y z
N MET A 1 -0.06 33.15 7.98
CA MET A 1 0.97 32.21 7.49
C MET A 1 1.75 31.74 8.72
N ARG A 2 1.34 30.59 9.33
CA ARG A 2 1.99 30.03 10.52
C ARG A 2 2.99 28.98 10.03
N THR A 3 4.27 29.29 10.13
CA THR A 3 5.37 28.33 9.94
C THR A 3 5.24 27.20 10.95
N LEU A 4 5.01 25.97 10.46
CA LEU A 4 5.02 24.77 11.29
C LEU A 4 6.43 24.56 11.88
N PRO A 5 6.57 24.11 13.14
CA PRO A 5 7.87 23.85 13.73
C PRO A 5 8.57 22.72 12.98
N ARG A 6 9.84 22.91 12.67
CA ARG A 6 10.71 21.89 12.07
C ARG A 6 10.83 20.68 13.01
N SER A 7 10.68 19.47 12.47
CA SER A 7 10.90 18.22 13.21
C SER A 7 12.25 18.19 13.94
N PRO A 8 12.30 17.65 15.17
CA PRO A 8 13.56 17.49 15.90
C PRO A 8 14.48 16.40 15.34
N ILE A 9 14.01 15.59 14.36
CA ILE A 9 14.81 14.56 13.68
C ILE A 9 14.80 14.93 12.20
N GLY A 10 15.93 15.41 11.68
CA GLY A 10 16.11 15.73 10.27
C GLY A 10 16.18 14.43 9.43
N LEU A 11 15.04 13.79 9.19
CA LEU A 11 14.92 12.66 8.29
C LEU A 11 14.93 13.17 6.84
N LYS A 12 16.14 13.38 6.29
CA LYS A 12 16.32 13.67 4.86
C LYS A 12 15.86 12.52 3.95
N ASP A 13 15.59 11.32 4.52
CA ASP A 13 15.29 10.08 3.79
C ASP A 13 13.99 9.38 4.23
N ALA A 14 13.01 10.10 4.81
CA ALA A 14 11.74 9.49 5.16
C ALA A 14 10.91 9.16 3.90
N ALA A 15 10.43 7.91 3.81
CA ALA A 15 9.43 7.51 2.82
C ALA A 15 8.04 8.05 3.21
N VAL A 16 7.74 8.15 4.51
CA VAL A 16 6.52 8.76 5.03
C VAL A 16 6.87 9.64 6.22
N ASP A 17 6.44 10.90 6.21
CA ASP A 17 6.56 11.84 7.33
C ASP A 17 5.21 12.56 7.52
N LEU A 18 4.41 12.06 8.45
CA LEU A 18 3.09 12.63 8.79
C LEU A 18 3.18 13.42 10.09
N ARG A 19 2.48 14.58 10.13
CA ARG A 19 2.50 15.50 11.28
C ARG A 19 1.09 15.96 11.63
N GLY A 20 0.62 15.57 12.83
CA GLY A 20 -0.68 15.95 13.36
C GLY A 20 -1.85 15.54 12.47
N VAL A 21 -1.71 14.48 11.68
CA VAL A 21 -2.72 14.05 10.72
C VAL A 21 -3.98 13.63 11.47
N THR A 22 -5.08 14.31 11.16
CA THR A 22 -6.41 14.06 11.71
C THR A 22 -7.38 13.83 10.55
N ARG A 23 -8.24 12.82 10.65
CA ARG A 23 -9.32 12.58 9.69
C ARG A 23 -10.64 12.39 10.38
N LEU A 24 -11.61 13.24 10.01
CA LEU A 24 -13.00 13.17 10.46
C LEU A 24 -13.90 12.66 9.32
N PHE A 25 -14.88 11.80 9.65
CA PHE A 25 -16.02 11.46 8.81
C PHE A 25 -17.27 12.04 9.48
N GLY A 26 -17.73 13.19 9.00
CA GLY A 26 -18.69 14.01 9.75
C GLY A 26 -18.08 14.42 11.09
N ALA A 27 -18.74 14.10 12.20
CA ALA A 27 -18.24 14.36 13.56
C ALA A 27 -17.38 13.21 14.13
N ALA A 28 -17.33 12.04 13.46
CA ALA A 28 -16.61 10.88 13.97
C ALA A 28 -15.13 10.92 13.57
N PRO A 29 -14.18 10.91 14.53
CA PRO A 29 -12.76 10.87 14.25
C PRO A 29 -12.36 9.44 13.84
N ALA A 30 -11.64 9.31 12.71
CA ALA A 30 -11.01 8.07 12.29
C ALA A 30 -9.50 8.09 12.54
N LEU A 31 -8.88 9.27 12.50
CA LEU A 31 -7.50 9.50 12.92
C LEU A 31 -7.44 10.78 13.74
N VAL A 32 -6.61 10.78 14.79
CA VAL A 32 -6.46 11.89 15.73
C VAL A 32 -4.99 12.20 15.93
N ARG A 33 -4.52 13.33 15.39
CA ARG A 33 -3.15 13.86 15.55
C ARG A 33 -2.06 12.82 15.36
N VAL A 34 -2.15 12.03 14.28
CA VAL A 34 -1.15 11.02 13.96
C VAL A 34 0.15 11.68 13.51
N ASP A 35 1.23 11.40 14.26
CA ASP A 35 2.61 11.65 13.87
C ASP A 35 3.25 10.30 13.54
N LEU A 36 3.80 10.15 12.34
CA LEU A 36 4.40 8.88 11.89
C LEU A 36 5.53 9.15 10.91
N ALA A 37 6.71 8.64 11.23
CA ALA A 37 7.86 8.62 10.32
C ALA A 37 8.21 7.19 9.96
N ILE A 38 8.42 6.93 8.66
CA ILE A 38 8.89 5.65 8.11
C ILE A 38 10.07 5.95 7.19
N GLU A 39 11.17 5.26 7.40
CA GLU A 39 12.37 5.41 6.57
C GLU A 39 12.22 4.71 5.21
N ARG A 40 13.00 5.14 4.20
CA ARG A 40 13.05 4.43 2.91
C ARG A 40 13.62 3.03 3.11
N GLY A 41 13.00 2.04 2.45
CA GLY A 41 13.36 0.62 2.57
C GLY A 41 12.89 -0.06 3.85
N GLU A 42 12.23 0.68 4.75
CA GLU A 42 11.68 0.12 5.98
C GLU A 42 10.38 -0.65 5.71
N ALA A 43 10.20 -1.80 6.36
CA ALA A 43 8.91 -2.46 6.44
C ALA A 43 8.24 -2.15 7.79
N VAL A 44 7.00 -1.66 7.75
CA VAL A 44 6.20 -1.32 8.93
C VAL A 44 4.89 -2.09 8.91
N VAL A 45 4.57 -2.72 10.05
CA VAL A 45 3.28 -3.38 10.28
C VAL A 45 2.42 -2.53 11.18
N LEU A 46 1.29 -2.06 10.66
CA LEU A 46 0.27 -1.35 11.43
C LEU A 46 -0.63 -2.35 12.15
N ARG A 47 -0.57 -2.39 13.47
CA ARG A 47 -1.41 -3.22 14.34
C ARG A 47 -2.49 -2.39 15.01
N GLY A 48 -3.53 -3.03 15.49
CA GLY A 48 -4.63 -2.42 16.23
C GLY A 48 -5.97 -3.07 15.92
N PRO A 49 -7.00 -2.83 16.75
CA PRO A 49 -8.33 -3.40 16.56
C PRO A 49 -8.99 -2.92 15.26
N ASN A 50 -10.09 -3.57 14.89
CA ASN A 50 -10.93 -3.09 13.79
C ASN A 50 -11.47 -1.70 14.14
N GLY A 51 -11.49 -0.79 13.15
CA GLY A 51 -11.88 0.60 13.38
C GLY A 51 -10.77 1.52 13.94
N ALA A 52 -9.58 1.01 14.29
CA ALA A 52 -8.47 1.82 14.82
C ALA A 52 -7.90 2.88 13.86
N GLY A 53 -8.33 2.90 12.58
CA GLY A 53 -7.88 3.88 11.59
C GLY A 53 -6.81 3.38 10.61
N LYS A 54 -6.37 2.11 10.68
CA LYS A 54 -5.30 1.55 9.83
C LYS A 54 -5.53 1.78 8.34
N SER A 55 -6.68 1.34 7.81
CA SER A 55 -7.06 1.54 6.40
C SER A 55 -7.21 3.01 6.02
N THR A 56 -7.66 3.85 6.97
CA THR A 56 -7.76 5.29 6.75
C THR A 56 -6.38 5.91 6.61
N LEU A 57 -5.43 5.50 7.45
CA LEU A 57 -4.04 5.95 7.39
C LEU A 57 -3.39 5.55 6.05
N LEU A 58 -3.51 4.28 5.64
CA LEU A 58 -2.99 3.82 4.34
C LEU A 58 -3.59 4.60 3.16
N ARG A 59 -4.89 4.89 3.19
CA ARG A 59 -5.56 5.67 2.14
C ARG A 59 -5.10 7.12 2.11
N ILE A 60 -4.74 7.71 3.24
CA ILE A 60 -4.16 9.06 3.29
C ILE A 60 -2.76 9.04 2.70
N VAL A 61 -1.90 8.10 3.12
CA VAL A 61 -0.54 7.95 2.56
C VAL A 61 -0.58 7.71 1.05
N ALA A 62 -1.53 6.89 0.57
CA ALA A 62 -1.77 6.65 -0.86
C ALA A 62 -2.44 7.83 -1.58
N THR A 63 -2.69 8.95 -0.92
CA THR A 63 -3.45 10.10 -1.44
C THR A 63 -4.87 9.78 -1.94
N ALA A 64 -5.39 8.61 -1.63
CA ALA A 64 -6.77 8.22 -1.94
C ALA A 64 -7.80 8.92 -1.03
N LEU A 65 -7.33 9.52 0.06
CA LEU A 65 -8.11 10.28 1.02
C LEU A 65 -7.28 11.48 1.51
N SER A 66 -7.91 12.65 1.66
CA SER A 66 -7.23 13.82 2.25
C SER A 66 -7.35 13.81 3.77
N PRO A 67 -6.36 14.26 4.53
CA PRO A 67 -6.54 14.58 5.95
C PRO A 67 -7.54 15.74 6.11
N THR A 68 -8.20 15.82 7.27
CA THR A 68 -9.01 17.00 7.65
C THR A 68 -8.11 18.09 8.22
N TYR A 69 -7.10 17.70 9.01
CA TYR A 69 -6.07 18.58 9.57
C TYR A 69 -4.72 17.88 9.54
N GLY A 70 -3.66 18.66 9.69
CA GLY A 70 -2.30 18.17 9.61
C GLY A 70 -1.87 17.94 8.17
N GLY A 71 -0.75 17.28 7.97
CA GLY A 71 -0.18 17.02 6.66
C GLY A 71 1.15 16.28 6.76
N GLY A 72 1.99 16.45 5.74
CA GLY A 72 3.30 15.84 5.72
C GLY A 72 3.77 15.56 4.30
N SER A 73 4.70 14.62 4.18
CA SER A 73 5.24 14.21 2.88
C SER A 73 5.27 12.68 2.75
N VAL A 74 5.18 12.23 1.52
CA VAL A 74 5.34 10.82 1.12
C VAL A 74 6.36 10.77 -0.02
N LEU A 75 7.40 9.95 0.15
CA LEU A 75 8.54 9.87 -0.77
C LEU A 75 9.23 11.22 -1.07
N GLY A 76 9.11 12.17 -0.13
CA GLY A 76 9.62 13.54 -0.27
C GLY A 76 8.64 14.51 -0.94
N PHE A 77 7.52 14.04 -1.47
CA PHE A 77 6.47 14.83 -2.09
C PHE A 77 5.43 15.30 -1.07
N ASP A 78 4.98 16.54 -1.16
CA ASP A 78 3.94 17.07 -0.26
C ASP A 78 2.62 16.32 -0.45
N LEU A 79 2.00 15.93 0.67
CA LEU A 79 0.78 15.11 0.69
C LEU A 79 -0.45 15.81 0.11
N ALA A 80 -0.50 17.14 0.15
CA ALA A 80 -1.62 17.93 -0.38
C ALA A 80 -1.40 18.30 -1.85
N ASP A 81 -0.20 18.74 -2.20
CA ASP A 81 0.08 19.43 -3.45
C ASP A 81 0.64 18.52 -4.56
N ALA A 82 1.34 17.41 -4.19
CA ALA A 82 2.02 16.54 -5.14
C ALA A 82 1.42 15.12 -5.23
N ARG A 83 0.09 15.01 -5.20
CA ARG A 83 -0.64 13.75 -5.12
C ARG A 83 -0.40 12.80 -6.31
N GLU A 84 -0.22 13.36 -7.50
CA GLU A 84 0.08 12.57 -8.71
C GLU A 84 1.45 11.92 -8.61
N GLU A 85 2.46 12.65 -8.16
CA GLU A 85 3.81 12.11 -7.99
C GLU A 85 3.83 10.99 -6.94
N ILE A 86 3.14 11.19 -5.80
CA ILE A 86 2.99 10.12 -4.80
C ILE A 86 2.34 8.88 -5.41
N ARG A 87 1.28 9.05 -6.21
CA ARG A 87 0.60 7.92 -6.86
C ARG A 87 1.47 7.23 -7.91
N ARG A 88 2.33 7.94 -8.60
CA ARG A 88 3.26 7.33 -9.57
C ARG A 88 4.24 6.39 -8.90
N HIS A 89 4.69 6.71 -7.69
CA HIS A 89 5.72 5.98 -6.96
C HIS A 89 5.19 5.07 -5.86
N SER A 90 3.86 5.01 -5.64
CA SER A 90 3.25 4.18 -4.61
C SER A 90 2.12 3.30 -5.15
N GLU A 91 1.92 2.12 -4.58
CA GLU A 91 0.78 1.24 -4.88
C GLU A 91 0.02 0.89 -3.60
N LEU A 92 -1.31 0.97 -3.65
CA LEU A 92 -2.19 0.56 -2.56
C LEU A 92 -2.95 -0.71 -2.95
N LEU A 93 -2.54 -1.84 -2.39
CA LEU A 93 -3.26 -3.11 -2.46
C LEU A 93 -4.27 -3.22 -1.33
N THR A 94 -5.52 -3.49 -1.68
CA THR A 94 -6.62 -3.75 -0.76
C THR A 94 -7.35 -5.02 -1.18
N HIS A 95 -8.27 -5.51 -0.36
CA HIS A 95 -9.18 -6.59 -0.75
C HIS A 95 -10.06 -6.23 -1.97
N ARG A 96 -10.25 -4.94 -2.26
CA ARG A 96 -10.90 -4.46 -3.49
C ARG A 96 -9.85 -4.26 -4.56
N THR A 97 -9.69 -5.20 -5.45
CA THR A 97 -8.63 -5.24 -6.45
C THR A 97 -8.73 -4.15 -7.52
N ARG A 98 -9.92 -3.56 -7.72
CA ARG A 98 -10.20 -2.51 -8.73
C ARG A 98 -9.80 -2.94 -10.15
N LEU A 99 -10.01 -4.19 -10.47
CA LEU A 99 -9.79 -4.73 -11.81
C LEU A 99 -11.03 -4.47 -12.67
N TYR A 100 -10.81 -4.37 -13.97
CA TYR A 100 -11.88 -4.31 -14.97
C TYR A 100 -12.35 -5.74 -15.26
N GLU A 101 -13.53 -6.08 -14.82
CA GLU A 101 -14.07 -7.45 -14.87
C GLU A 101 -14.28 -7.97 -16.30
N GLU A 102 -14.55 -7.09 -17.26
CA GLU A 102 -14.73 -7.44 -18.67
C GLU A 102 -13.43 -7.63 -19.44
N LEU A 103 -12.31 -7.17 -18.90
CA LEU A 103 -10.98 -7.40 -19.46
C LEU A 103 -10.40 -8.73 -18.97
N THR A 104 -9.50 -9.29 -19.75
CA THR A 104 -8.69 -10.44 -19.34
C THR A 104 -7.69 -10.04 -18.26
N ALA A 105 -7.01 -11.02 -17.63
CA ALA A 105 -5.94 -10.73 -16.70
C ALA A 105 -4.81 -9.95 -17.37
N ARG A 106 -4.41 -10.38 -18.59
CA ARG A 106 -3.39 -9.70 -19.39
C ARG A 106 -3.80 -8.27 -19.73
N GLU A 107 -4.98 -8.08 -20.32
CA GLU A 107 -5.48 -6.75 -20.71
C GLU A 107 -5.59 -5.79 -19.50
N ASN A 108 -5.94 -6.30 -18.30
CA ASN A 108 -5.91 -5.49 -17.09
C ASN A 108 -4.49 -4.97 -16.78
N LEU A 109 -3.47 -5.83 -16.88
CA LEU A 109 -2.09 -5.44 -16.59
C LEU A 109 -1.53 -4.50 -17.66
N GLU A 110 -1.81 -4.76 -18.94
CA GLU A 110 -1.40 -3.92 -20.07
C GLU A 110 -2.03 -2.53 -19.98
N LEU A 111 -3.34 -2.44 -19.66
CA LEU A 111 -4.00 -1.14 -19.43
C LEU A 111 -3.32 -0.34 -18.31
N PHE A 112 -2.94 -0.98 -17.20
CA PHE A 112 -2.22 -0.30 -16.13
C PHE A 112 -0.80 0.07 -16.54
N ALA A 113 -0.13 -0.73 -17.35
CA ALA A 113 1.18 -0.43 -17.90
C ALA A 113 1.11 0.81 -18.81
N ASP A 114 0.12 0.88 -19.72
CA ASP A 114 -0.12 2.03 -20.58
C ASP A 114 -0.36 3.32 -19.80
N LEU A 115 -1.17 3.27 -18.74
CA LEU A 115 -1.47 4.44 -17.90
C LEU A 115 -0.24 5.00 -17.16
N LEU A 116 0.81 4.20 -17.00
CA LEU A 116 2.02 4.54 -16.27
C LEU A 116 3.27 4.61 -17.16
N ASP A 117 3.11 4.47 -18.48
CA ASP A 117 4.20 4.43 -19.46
C ASP A 117 5.24 3.33 -19.14
N ILE A 118 4.74 2.14 -18.77
CA ILE A 118 5.53 0.95 -18.45
C ILE A 118 5.50 -0.02 -19.64
N HIS A 119 6.64 -0.64 -19.93
CA HIS A 119 6.76 -1.63 -21.01
C HIS A 119 5.92 -2.89 -20.75
N HIS A 120 5.16 -3.35 -21.75
CA HIS A 120 4.34 -4.58 -21.68
C HIS A 120 5.16 -5.87 -21.50
N ASP A 121 6.44 -5.84 -21.83
CA ASP A 121 7.35 -7.00 -21.66
C ASP A 121 7.37 -7.53 -20.22
N LEU A 122 7.04 -6.69 -19.24
CA LEU A 122 6.98 -7.08 -17.82
C LEU A 122 5.72 -7.87 -17.46
N VAL A 123 4.65 -7.77 -18.27
CA VAL A 123 3.34 -8.36 -17.97
C VAL A 123 3.41 -9.89 -17.93
N GLN A 124 4.04 -10.52 -18.94
CA GLN A 124 4.15 -11.98 -19.00
C GLN A 124 4.87 -12.53 -17.75
N GLY A 125 6.04 -11.98 -17.42
CA GLY A 125 6.80 -12.41 -16.25
C GLY A 125 6.06 -12.18 -14.91
N ALA A 126 5.21 -11.16 -14.82
CA ALA A 126 4.39 -10.92 -13.63
C ALA A 126 3.26 -11.97 -13.51
N LEU A 127 2.61 -12.32 -14.62
CA LEU A 127 1.58 -13.38 -14.65
C LEU A 127 2.15 -14.76 -14.28
N GLU A 128 3.34 -15.08 -14.75
CA GLU A 128 4.05 -16.31 -14.40
C GLU A 128 4.34 -16.40 -12.90
N ARG A 129 4.82 -15.31 -12.30
CA ARG A 129 5.14 -15.25 -10.86
C ARG A 129 3.93 -15.48 -9.95
N VAL A 130 2.74 -15.10 -10.38
CA VAL A 130 1.51 -15.33 -9.62
C VAL A 130 0.77 -16.60 -10.06
N ALA A 131 1.37 -17.39 -10.95
CA ALA A 131 0.77 -18.61 -11.53
C ALA A 131 -0.60 -18.35 -12.17
N LEU A 132 -0.69 -17.34 -13.04
CA LEU A 132 -1.86 -17.01 -13.85
C LEU A 132 -1.56 -16.98 -15.35
N ALA A 133 -0.37 -17.40 -15.80
CA ALA A 133 0.01 -17.37 -17.21
C ALA A 133 -0.93 -18.20 -18.10
N ASP A 134 -1.34 -19.38 -17.62
CA ASP A 134 -2.19 -20.31 -18.41
C ASP A 134 -3.64 -19.79 -18.58
N VAL A 135 -4.09 -18.88 -17.71
CA VAL A 135 -5.44 -18.30 -17.72
C VAL A 135 -5.41 -16.80 -18.02
N ALA A 136 -4.28 -16.29 -18.50
CA ALA A 136 -4.06 -14.86 -18.73
C ALA A 136 -5.09 -14.23 -19.69
N GLU A 137 -5.60 -15.01 -20.64
CA GLU A 137 -6.57 -14.60 -21.65
C GLU A 137 -8.03 -14.80 -21.18
N GLU A 138 -8.26 -15.28 -19.96
CA GLU A 138 -9.59 -15.38 -19.40
C GLU A 138 -10.02 -14.06 -18.76
N ARG A 139 -11.32 -13.72 -18.87
CA ARG A 139 -11.87 -12.50 -18.29
C ARG A 139 -11.89 -12.58 -16.78
N VAL A 140 -11.49 -11.46 -16.12
CA VAL A 140 -11.41 -11.36 -14.66
C VAL A 140 -12.74 -11.64 -13.95
N ARG A 141 -13.88 -11.40 -14.59
CA ARG A 141 -15.21 -11.73 -14.04
C ARG A 141 -15.38 -13.22 -13.71
N THR A 142 -14.65 -14.12 -14.39
CA THR A 142 -14.71 -15.57 -14.14
C THR A 142 -13.78 -16.02 -13.00
N PHE A 143 -12.92 -15.13 -12.52
CA PHE A 143 -11.90 -15.44 -11.53
C PHE A 143 -12.46 -15.56 -10.11
N SER A 144 -11.89 -16.47 -9.33
CA SER A 144 -12.10 -16.51 -7.88
C SER A 144 -11.54 -15.24 -7.21
N ALA A 145 -11.92 -14.99 -5.95
CA ALA A 145 -11.36 -13.88 -5.18
C ALA A 145 -9.82 -13.96 -5.08
N GLY A 146 -9.28 -15.17 -4.87
CA GLY A 146 -7.83 -15.42 -4.83
C GLY A 146 -7.16 -15.13 -6.18
N MET A 147 -7.75 -15.54 -7.31
CA MET A 147 -7.22 -15.23 -8.64
C MET A 147 -7.24 -13.71 -8.91
N ARG A 148 -8.32 -13.02 -8.56
CA ARG A 148 -8.36 -11.55 -8.66
C ARG A 148 -7.27 -10.88 -7.82
N GLN A 149 -7.03 -11.37 -6.62
CA GLN A 149 -5.95 -10.86 -5.77
C GLN A 149 -4.57 -11.11 -6.41
N LYS A 150 -4.34 -12.29 -7.01
CA LYS A 150 -3.12 -12.58 -7.77
C LYS A 150 -2.90 -11.61 -8.95
N VAL A 151 -3.96 -11.22 -9.67
CA VAL A 151 -3.84 -10.18 -10.72
C VAL A 151 -3.44 -8.83 -10.12
N ALA A 152 -3.99 -8.46 -8.95
CA ALA A 152 -3.60 -7.23 -8.26
C ALA A 152 -2.14 -7.27 -7.77
N VAL A 153 -1.66 -8.44 -7.33
CA VAL A 153 -0.23 -8.67 -7.00
C VAL A 153 0.63 -8.55 -8.25
N ALA A 154 0.22 -9.17 -9.37
CA ALA A 154 0.93 -9.06 -10.66
C ALA A 154 1.04 -7.59 -11.11
N ARG A 155 -0.04 -6.80 -10.93
CA ARG A 155 -0.01 -5.36 -11.19
C ARG A 155 1.04 -4.64 -10.35
N ALA A 156 1.14 -4.94 -9.05
CA ALA A 156 2.17 -4.37 -8.20
C ALA A 156 3.59 -4.78 -8.62
N ILE A 157 3.76 -6.01 -9.13
CA ILE A 157 5.04 -6.49 -9.67
C ILE A 157 5.41 -5.74 -10.96
N VAL A 158 4.46 -5.55 -11.89
CA VAL A 158 4.69 -4.78 -13.14
C VAL A 158 5.07 -3.34 -12.82
N ARG A 159 4.38 -2.76 -11.83
CA ARG A 159 4.55 -1.37 -11.45
C ARG A 159 5.84 -1.10 -10.68
N ASP A 160 6.34 -2.06 -9.91
CA ASP A 160 7.53 -1.99 -9.06
C ASP A 160 7.63 -0.68 -8.23
N PRO A 161 6.66 -0.37 -7.37
CA PRO A 161 6.57 0.91 -6.68
C PRO A 161 7.66 1.07 -5.61
N GLU A 162 8.11 2.32 -5.34
CA GLU A 162 9.01 2.62 -4.23
C GLU A 162 8.35 2.42 -2.86
N LEU A 163 7.03 2.64 -2.79
CA LEU A 163 6.22 2.48 -1.58
C LEU A 163 5.03 1.55 -1.83
N LEU A 164 5.02 0.43 -1.14
CA LEU A 164 3.94 -0.56 -1.20
C LEU A 164 3.08 -0.49 0.07
N LEU A 165 1.81 -0.16 -0.12
CA LEU A 165 0.80 -0.03 0.94
C LEU A 165 -0.15 -1.22 0.85
N LEU A 166 -0.28 -1.99 1.92
CA LEU A 166 -1.03 -3.25 1.93
C LEU A 166 -2.11 -3.22 3.03
N ASP A 167 -3.37 -3.25 2.63
CA ASP A 167 -4.53 -3.22 3.55
C ASP A 167 -5.18 -4.60 3.61
N GLU A 168 -4.89 -5.36 4.67
CA GLU A 168 -5.32 -6.75 4.88
C GLU A 168 -5.04 -7.65 3.66
N PRO A 169 -3.78 -7.71 3.18
CA PRO A 169 -3.46 -8.25 1.86
C PRO A 169 -3.71 -9.75 1.71
N THR A 170 -3.78 -10.50 2.82
CA THR A 170 -3.94 -11.98 2.83
C THR A 170 -5.30 -12.45 3.36
N THR A 171 -6.19 -11.54 3.74
CA THR A 171 -7.49 -11.90 4.31
C THR A 171 -8.40 -12.55 3.27
N GLY A 172 -8.95 -13.73 3.61
CA GLY A 172 -9.86 -14.47 2.74
C GLY A 172 -9.20 -15.13 1.51
N LEU A 173 -7.88 -15.23 1.48
CA LEU A 173 -7.14 -15.88 0.41
C LEU A 173 -6.87 -17.35 0.73
N ASP A 174 -6.85 -18.17 -0.32
CA ASP A 174 -6.29 -19.52 -0.27
C ASP A 174 -4.76 -19.49 -0.09
N ASP A 175 -4.16 -20.64 0.18
CA ASP A 175 -2.72 -20.75 0.45
C ASP A 175 -1.86 -20.30 -0.76
N ALA A 176 -2.31 -20.58 -1.98
CA ALA A 176 -1.58 -20.20 -3.20
C ALA A 176 -1.57 -18.68 -3.42
N ALA A 177 -2.70 -18.01 -3.21
CA ALA A 177 -2.78 -16.56 -3.32
C ALA A 177 -2.03 -15.87 -2.17
N ARG A 178 -2.11 -16.43 -0.94
CA ARG A 178 -1.33 -15.96 0.21
C ARG A 178 0.16 -16.04 -0.07
N SER A 179 0.64 -17.17 -0.58
CA SER A 179 2.05 -17.39 -0.92
C SER A 179 2.55 -16.34 -1.93
N ALA A 180 1.75 -16.01 -2.94
CA ALA A 180 2.11 -14.99 -3.92
C ALA A 180 2.23 -13.58 -3.29
N VAL A 181 1.36 -13.23 -2.34
CA VAL A 181 1.46 -11.97 -1.57
C VAL A 181 2.70 -11.96 -0.69
N ASP A 182 2.98 -13.07 0.03
CA ASP A 182 4.14 -13.20 0.90
C ASP A 182 5.45 -13.07 0.10
N GLU A 183 5.53 -13.74 -1.04
CA GLU A 183 6.70 -13.66 -1.94
C GLU A 183 6.91 -12.24 -2.48
N MET A 184 5.84 -11.57 -2.89
CA MET A 184 5.90 -10.17 -3.31
C MET A 184 6.45 -9.27 -2.20
N MET A 185 5.95 -9.40 -0.95
CA MET A 185 6.42 -8.60 0.20
C MET A 185 7.91 -8.85 0.48
N LEU A 186 8.33 -10.12 0.53
CA LEU A 186 9.72 -10.50 0.79
C LEU A 186 10.67 -9.99 -0.29
N ARG A 187 10.24 -10.06 -1.55
CA ARG A 187 11.01 -9.55 -2.67
C ARG A 187 11.13 -8.03 -2.60
N ALA A 188 10.03 -7.30 -2.46
CA ALA A 188 10.01 -5.85 -2.36
C ALA A 188 10.92 -5.37 -1.22
N SER A 189 10.88 -6.02 -0.05
CA SER A 189 11.78 -5.72 1.07
C SER A 189 13.27 -5.95 0.72
N ARG A 190 13.61 -7.07 0.07
CA ARG A 190 14.99 -7.37 -0.36
C ARG A 190 15.51 -6.39 -1.41
N GLU A 191 14.63 -5.86 -2.25
CA GLU A 191 14.95 -4.85 -3.27
C GLU A 191 14.96 -3.41 -2.70
N GLY A 192 14.81 -3.25 -1.37
CA GLY A 192 14.89 -1.95 -0.69
C GLY A 192 13.62 -1.11 -0.86
N ARG A 193 12.49 -1.70 -1.24
CA ARG A 193 11.21 -1.00 -1.29
C ARG A 193 10.65 -0.79 0.11
N THR A 194 9.96 0.32 0.31
CA THR A 194 9.27 0.61 1.58
C THR A 194 7.92 -0.08 1.62
N LEU A 195 7.60 -0.77 2.73
CA LEU A 195 6.34 -1.47 2.91
C LEU A 195 5.58 -0.94 4.13
N VAL A 196 4.28 -0.67 3.97
CA VAL A 196 3.38 -0.36 5.10
C VAL A 196 2.20 -1.32 5.04
N ILE A 197 2.10 -2.22 6.03
CA ILE A 197 1.18 -3.35 6.02
C ILE A 197 0.20 -3.21 7.17
N ALA A 198 -1.06 -2.94 6.89
CA ALA A 198 -2.14 -3.02 7.88
C ALA A 198 -2.68 -4.44 7.90
N THR A 199 -2.50 -5.15 9.01
CA THR A 199 -3.01 -6.51 9.16
C THR A 199 -3.11 -6.91 10.63
N HIS A 200 -4.04 -7.82 10.93
CA HIS A 200 -4.15 -8.50 12.22
C HIS A 200 -3.54 -9.92 12.18
N HIS A 201 -3.16 -10.40 11.00
CA HIS A 201 -2.50 -11.68 10.80
C HIS A 201 -0.98 -11.59 10.96
N ALA A 202 -0.32 -12.73 11.00
CA ALA A 202 1.14 -12.79 10.84
C ALA A 202 1.50 -12.33 9.42
N VAL A 203 2.60 -11.59 9.30
CA VAL A 203 3.20 -11.24 8.00
C VAL A 203 4.09 -12.37 7.50
N ALA A 204 4.54 -12.26 6.25
CA ALA A 204 5.42 -13.24 5.62
C ALA A 204 6.57 -13.66 6.54
N PRO A 205 6.80 -14.97 6.76
CA PRO A 205 7.93 -15.44 7.54
C PRO A 205 9.24 -14.94 6.95
N GLY A 206 10.08 -14.30 7.79
CA GLY A 206 11.36 -13.73 7.36
C GLY A 206 11.30 -12.24 6.95
N LEU A 207 10.11 -11.62 6.92
CA LEU A 207 10.00 -10.19 6.75
C LEU A 207 10.36 -9.47 8.06
N ALA A 208 11.49 -8.77 8.09
CA ALA A 208 11.87 -7.91 9.21
C ALA A 208 11.04 -6.61 9.14
N ALA A 209 10.14 -6.42 10.10
CA ALA A 209 9.25 -5.26 10.10
C ALA A 209 9.12 -4.65 11.50
N ARG A 210 9.14 -3.30 11.56
CA ARG A 210 8.78 -2.56 12.78
C ARG A 210 7.26 -2.57 12.97
N VAL A 211 6.83 -2.76 14.20
CA VAL A 211 5.39 -2.71 14.55
C VAL A 211 5.02 -1.32 15.05
N VAL A 212 3.96 -0.77 14.47
CA VAL A 212 3.32 0.47 14.92
C VAL A 212 1.89 0.14 15.31
N THR A 213 1.51 0.46 16.54
CA THR A 213 0.15 0.19 17.03
C THR A 213 -0.73 1.42 16.89
N LEU A 214 -1.89 1.26 16.28
CA LEU A 214 -2.96 2.26 16.27
C LEU A 214 -4.05 1.86 17.25
N ARG A 215 -4.50 2.82 18.07
CA ARG A 215 -5.69 2.67 18.92
C ARG A 215 -6.49 3.96 18.90
N ASP A 216 -7.81 3.85 18.72
CA ASP A 216 -8.75 4.99 18.70
C ASP A 216 -8.29 6.15 17.80
N GLY A 217 -7.74 5.81 16.63
CA GLY A 217 -7.26 6.77 15.64
C GLY A 217 -5.90 7.40 15.93
N SER A 218 -5.21 7.00 17.00
CA SER A 218 -3.89 7.55 17.38
C SER A 218 -2.81 6.46 17.31
N VAL A 219 -1.58 6.86 17.02
CA VAL A 219 -0.40 6.00 17.17
C VAL A 219 -0.02 5.91 18.63
N GLU A 220 0.05 4.68 19.17
CA GLU A 220 0.59 4.49 20.52
C GLU A 220 2.11 4.73 20.48
N ALA A 221 2.62 5.52 21.45
CA ALA A 221 4.06 5.63 21.65
C ALA A 221 4.62 4.23 21.92
N GLY A 222 5.57 3.78 21.09
CA GLY A 222 6.28 2.54 21.36
C GLY A 222 7.00 2.59 22.71
N PRO A 223 7.23 1.43 23.33
CA PRO A 223 7.98 1.34 24.57
C PRO A 223 9.42 1.82 24.38
#